data_231118d27f316d17c38b323d1acf1463
#
_entry.id   231118d27f316d17c38b323d1acf1463
#
_cell.length_a   1.000
_cell.length_b   1.000
_cell.length_c   1.000
_cell.angle_alpha   90.00
_cell.angle_beta   90.00
_cell.angle_gamma   90.00
#
_symmetry.space_group_name_H-M   'P 1'
#
loop_
_entity.id
_entity.type
_entity.pdbx_description
1 polymer ?
#
loop_
_entity_poly.entity_id
_entity_poly.type
_entity_poly.pdbx_seq_one_letter_code
_entity_poly.pdbx_strand_id
1 'polypeptide(L)' 'MQKWAYMVLKGAGDNIHSANGENLDLDIGKRQFHVYLQKLGQEGWEMVGVTYKDNYNFYIFLKRPLDD' A
#
# COMPACT_ATOMS: atom_id res chain seq x y z
N MET A 1 24.97 -1.31 6.46
CA MET A 1 23.65 -1.58 7.04
C MET A 1 22.58 -1.45 5.99
N GLN A 2 21.68 -2.40 5.92
CA GLN A 2 20.56 -2.35 4.97
C GLN A 2 19.61 -1.20 5.33
N LYS A 3 19.28 -0.39 4.34
CA LYS A 3 18.28 0.68 4.49
C LYS A 3 17.00 0.29 3.76
N TRP A 4 15.87 0.81 4.24
CA TRP A 4 14.57 0.45 3.73
C TRP A 4 13.76 1.68 3.38
N ALA A 5 13.01 1.61 2.29
CA ALA A 5 11.94 2.56 2.01
C ALA A 5 10.65 1.97 2.56
N TYR A 6 9.81 2.82 3.12
CA TYR A 6 8.52 2.42 3.69
C TYR A 6 7.40 3.12 2.96
N MET A 7 6.29 2.41 2.83
CA MET A 7 5.08 2.95 2.23
C MET A 7 3.90 2.61 3.14
N VAL A 8 3.03 3.59 3.37
CA VAL A 8 1.81 3.41 4.13
C VAL A 8 0.64 3.66 3.19
N LEU A 9 -0.16 2.62 2.98
CA LEU A 9 -1.38 2.74 2.19
C LEU A 9 -2.57 2.91 3.12
N LYS A 10 -3.49 3.77 2.73
CA LYS A 10 -4.74 3.95 3.45
C LYS A 10 -5.87 3.54 2.51
N GLY A 11 -6.79 2.75 3.01
CA GLY A 11 -7.90 2.28 2.21
C GLY A 11 -9.17 2.13 3.01
N ALA A 12 -10.24 1.82 2.30
CA ALA A 12 -11.54 1.58 2.89
C ALA A 12 -12.29 0.57 2.02
N GLY A 13 -12.97 -0.37 2.66
CA GLY A 13 -13.65 -1.44 1.94
C GLY A 13 -12.64 -2.29 1.19
N ASP A 14 -12.76 -2.36 -0.11
CA ASP A 14 -11.87 -3.14 -0.97
C ASP A 14 -10.90 -2.28 -1.77
N ASN A 15 -10.85 -0.97 -1.49
CA ASN A 15 -10.08 -0.04 -2.31
C ASN A 15 -8.99 0.66 -1.52
N ILE A 16 -7.86 0.90 -2.19
CA ILE A 16 -6.79 1.72 -1.68
C ILE A 16 -7.06 3.16 -2.11
N HIS A 17 -6.99 4.10 -1.18
CA HIS A 17 -7.30 5.51 -1.46
C HIS A 17 -6.08 6.41 -1.51
N SER A 18 -5.05 6.10 -0.74
CA SER A 18 -3.86 6.95 -0.71
C SER A 18 -2.60 6.13 -0.45
N ALA A 19 -1.47 6.67 -0.88
CA ALA A 19 -0.16 6.11 -0.61
C ALA A 19 0.71 7.23 -0.04
N ASN A 20 1.25 7.02 1.17
CA ASN A 20 2.07 8.00 1.88
C ASN A 20 1.40 9.36 2.00
N GLY A 21 0.09 9.36 2.20
CA GLY A 21 -0.69 10.59 2.38
C GLY A 21 -1.15 11.26 1.09
N GLU A 22 -0.75 10.75 -0.07
CA GLU A 22 -1.17 11.30 -1.35
C GLU A 22 -2.33 10.48 -1.92
N ASN A 23 -3.41 11.15 -2.30
CA ASN A 23 -4.56 10.50 -2.89
C ASN A 23 -4.19 9.87 -4.24
N LEU A 24 -4.71 8.66 -4.47
CA LEU A 24 -4.48 7.97 -5.72
C LEU A 24 -5.52 8.40 -6.74
N ASP A 25 -5.03 8.83 -7.91
CA ASP A 25 -5.88 9.22 -9.04
C ASP A 25 -5.93 8.07 -10.03
N LEU A 26 -6.62 7.00 -9.63
CA LEU A 26 -6.74 5.78 -10.42
C LEU A 26 -8.19 5.41 -10.63
N ASP A 27 -8.45 4.70 -11.72
CA ASP A 27 -9.75 4.09 -11.97
C ASP A 27 -10.10 3.13 -10.83
N ILE A 28 -11.39 2.98 -10.55
CA ILE A 28 -11.84 2.20 -9.41
C ILE A 28 -11.35 0.75 -9.47
N GLY A 29 -11.26 0.16 -10.66
CA GLY A 29 -10.77 -1.20 -10.82
C GLY A 29 -9.29 -1.35 -10.46
N LYS A 30 -8.50 -0.29 -10.65
CA LYS A 30 -7.07 -0.30 -10.33
C LYS A 30 -6.80 0.02 -8.87
N ARG A 31 -7.81 0.51 -8.14
CA ARG A 31 -7.68 0.83 -6.72
C ARG A 31 -8.07 -0.33 -5.81
N GLN A 32 -8.61 -1.41 -6.36
CA GLN A 32 -8.91 -2.60 -5.57
C GLN A 32 -7.61 -3.10 -4.93
N PHE A 33 -7.67 -3.41 -3.63
CA PHE A 33 -6.43 -3.65 -2.90
C PHE A 33 -5.63 -4.82 -3.47
N HIS A 34 -6.28 -5.89 -3.94
CA HIS A 34 -5.54 -7.03 -4.50
C HIS A 34 -4.86 -6.68 -5.82
N VAL A 35 -5.45 -5.80 -6.63
CA VAL A 35 -4.84 -5.35 -7.88
C VAL A 35 -3.65 -4.43 -7.58
N TYR A 36 -3.86 -3.48 -6.67
CA TYR A 36 -2.82 -2.50 -6.34
C TYR A 36 -1.63 -3.15 -5.64
N LEU A 37 -1.88 -4.07 -4.71
CA LEU A 37 -0.80 -4.79 -4.03
C LEU A 37 0.00 -5.67 -4.99
N GLN A 38 -0.66 -6.28 -5.97
CA GLN A 38 0.05 -7.06 -6.99
C GLN A 38 1.03 -6.18 -7.77
N LYS A 39 0.58 -4.98 -8.14
CA LYS A 39 1.44 -4.02 -8.82
C LYS A 39 2.65 -3.64 -7.96
N LEU A 40 2.42 -3.33 -6.70
CA LEU A 40 3.50 -2.94 -5.79
C LEU A 40 4.49 -4.09 -5.56
N GLY A 41 3.99 -5.32 -5.46
CA GLY A 41 4.87 -6.48 -5.33
C GLY A 41 5.80 -6.63 -6.52
N GLN A 42 5.30 -6.35 -7.73
CA GLN A 42 6.13 -6.39 -8.93
C GLN A 42 7.17 -5.27 -8.95
N GLU A 43 6.96 -4.22 -8.17
CA GLU A 43 7.91 -3.12 -8.02
C GLU A 43 8.87 -3.35 -6.85
N GLY A 44 8.85 -4.52 -6.25
CA GLY A 44 9.76 -4.88 -5.17
C GLY A 44 9.27 -4.59 -3.77
N TRP A 45 8.01 -4.15 -3.61
CA TRP A 45 7.46 -3.87 -2.29
C TRP A 45 6.99 -5.15 -1.61
N GLU A 46 7.28 -5.25 -0.31
CA GLU A 46 6.86 -6.35 0.54
C GLU A 46 5.89 -5.83 1.58
N MET A 47 4.73 -6.45 1.69
CA MET A 47 3.76 -6.09 2.72
C MET A 47 4.22 -6.66 4.06
N VAL A 48 4.34 -5.78 5.06
CA VAL A 48 4.81 -6.20 6.38
C VAL A 48 3.73 -6.17 7.44
N GLY A 49 2.58 -5.58 7.14
CA GLY A 49 1.48 -5.60 8.10
C GLY A 49 0.26 -4.89 7.59
N VAL A 50 -0.86 -5.22 8.22
CA VAL A 50 -2.16 -4.59 7.97
C VAL A 50 -2.78 -4.31 9.32
N THR A 51 -3.41 -3.14 9.48
CA THR A 51 -4.18 -2.84 10.66
C THR A 51 -5.49 -2.16 10.27
N TYR A 52 -6.55 -2.51 10.98
CA TYR A 52 -7.85 -1.89 10.77
C TYR A 52 -8.06 -0.77 11.79
N LYS A 53 -8.44 0.40 11.28
CA LYS A 53 -8.85 1.51 12.14
C LYS A 53 -10.25 1.27 12.69
N ASP A 54 -11.12 0.69 11.86
CA ASP A 54 -12.48 0.29 12.24
C ASP A 54 -12.90 -0.85 11.31
N ASN A 55 -14.19 -1.16 11.23
CA ASN A 55 -14.67 -2.27 10.40
C ASN A 55 -14.53 -2.05 8.90
N TYR A 56 -14.18 -0.84 8.49
CA TYR A 56 -14.18 -0.46 7.08
C TYR A 56 -12.85 0.12 6.63
N ASN A 57 -12.22 0.97 7.44
CA ASN A 57 -10.97 1.65 7.10
C ASN A 57 -9.76 0.85 7.59
N PHE A 58 -8.71 0.82 6.76
CA PHE A 58 -7.51 0.05 7.09
C PHE A 58 -6.25 0.76 6.60
N TYR A 59 -5.12 0.33 7.17
CA TYR A 59 -3.78 0.75 6.74
C TYR A 59 -2.98 -0.49 6.38
N ILE A 60 -2.19 -0.37 5.31
CA ILE A 60 -1.27 -1.42 4.88
C ILE A 60 0.12 -0.84 4.89
N PHE A 61 1.06 -1.57 5.50
CA PHE A 61 2.45 -1.15 5.62
C PHE A 61 3.32 -2.02 4.75
N LEU A 62 4.17 -1.38 3.93
CA LEU A 62 5.06 -2.08 3.01
C LEU A 62 6.47 -1.52 3.17
N LYS A 63 7.45 -2.32 2.76
CA LYS A 63 8.84 -1.88 2.71
C LYS A 63 9.51 -2.48 1.48
N ARG A 64 10.59 -1.85 1.07
CA ARG A 64 11.51 -2.44 0.09
C ARG A 64 12.92 -1.95 0.36
N PRO A 65 13.95 -2.73 -0.02
CA PRO A 65 15.33 -2.29 0.18
C PRO A 65 15.63 -1.04 -0.62
N LEU A 66 16.42 -0.15 -0.03
CA LEU A 66 16.98 0.97 -0.76
C LEU A 66 18.30 0.55 -1.37
N ASP A 67 18.45 0.78 -2.65
CA ASP A 67 19.71 0.57 -3.34
C ASP A 67 20.56 1.82 -3.15
N ASP A 68 21.80 1.61 -2.75
CA ASP A 68 22.75 2.71 -2.60
C ASP A 68 23.41 3.06 -3.94
#